data_dad1a25014768dfe67fc8bd1d5fd54e9
#
_entry.id   dad1a25014768dfe67fc8bd1d5fd54e9
#
_cell.length_a   1.000
_cell.length_b   1.000
_cell.length_c   1.000
_cell.angle_alpha   90.00
_cell.angle_beta   90.00
_cell.angle_gamma   90.00
#
_symmetry.space_group_name_H-M   'P 1'
#
loop_
_entity.id
_entity.type
_entity.pdbx_description
1 polymer ?
#
loop_
_entity_poly.entity_id
_entity_poly.type
_entity_poly.pdbx_seq_one_letter_code
_entity_poly.pdbx_strand_id
1 'polypeptide(L)'
;MGGKQSKVEILSKYYRVLEIEASCAPDFVGTNNRDAQTITVISGLPQDARDDTILHETIHIISNELCLKLTEEQVGALACGLYTTGCRVAIK
;
A
#
# COMPACT_ATOMS: atom_id res chain seq x y z
N MET A 1 -7.26 -24.59 -5.35
CA MET A 1 -7.16 -23.92 -4.29
C MET A 1 -6.90 -22.55 -4.45
N GLY A 2 -7.62 -21.75 -4.17
CA GLY A 2 -7.33 -20.37 -4.22
C GLY A 2 -6.18 -20.04 -3.31
N GLY A 3 -5.34 -19.15 -3.69
CA GLY A 3 -4.32 -18.69 -2.81
C GLY A 3 -4.90 -17.95 -1.63
N LYS A 4 -4.11 -17.78 -0.61
CA LYS A 4 -4.50 -16.93 0.48
C LYS A 4 -4.62 -15.52 -0.03
N GLN A 5 -5.70 -14.86 0.32
CA GLN A 5 -5.81 -13.45 0.07
C GLN A 5 -5.00 -12.71 1.13
N SER A 6 -4.08 -11.88 0.68
CA SER A 6 -3.34 -10.99 1.59
C SER A 6 -4.22 -9.80 1.92
N LYS A 7 -4.21 -9.40 3.17
CA LYS A 7 -4.97 -8.22 3.58
C LYS A 7 -4.22 -7.49 4.68
N VAL A 8 -4.48 -6.19 4.77
CA VAL A 8 -3.91 -5.35 5.81
C VAL A 8 -5.06 -4.68 6.56
N GLU A 9 -4.86 -4.46 7.84
CA GLU A 9 -5.87 -3.78 8.65
C GLU A 9 -5.41 -2.34 8.84
N ILE A 10 -6.27 -1.40 8.42
CA ILE A 10 -5.97 0.03 8.52
C ILE A 10 -7.17 0.69 9.19
N LEU A 11 -6.95 1.29 10.35
CA LEU A 11 -8.01 1.97 11.11
C LEU A 11 -9.24 1.07 11.28
N SER A 12 -8.97 -0.19 11.65
CA SER A 12 -10.00 -1.21 11.94
C SER A 12 -10.76 -1.70 10.72
N LYS A 13 -10.30 -1.40 9.52
CA LYS A 13 -10.88 -1.90 8.28
C LYS A 13 -9.88 -2.78 7.56
N TYR A 14 -10.34 -3.84 6.92
CA TYR A 14 -9.46 -4.71 6.17
C TYR A 14 -9.42 -4.28 4.71
N TYR A 15 -8.22 -4.15 4.18
CA TYR A 15 -7.98 -3.84 2.76
C TYR A 15 -7.33 -5.06 2.14
N ARG A 16 -7.86 -5.53 1.01
CA ARG A 16 -7.25 -6.64 0.28
C ARG A 16 -6.06 -6.13 -0.51
N VAL A 17 -4.98 -6.89 -0.51
CA VAL A 17 -3.79 -6.57 -1.30
C VAL A 17 -3.88 -7.37 -2.59
N LEU A 18 -3.98 -6.67 -3.71
CA LEU A 18 -4.11 -7.25 -5.04
C LEU A 18 -2.83 -7.02 -5.81
N GLU A 19 -2.53 -7.94 -6.73
CA GLU A 19 -1.37 -7.78 -7.61
C GLU A 19 -1.83 -7.76 -9.05
N ILE A 20 -1.24 -6.88 -9.86
CA ILE A 20 -1.48 -6.84 -11.28
C ILE A 20 -0.14 -6.82 -12.00
N GLU A 21 -0.13 -7.29 -13.25
CA GLU A 21 1.09 -7.31 -14.02
C GLU A 21 1.48 -5.91 -14.47
N ALA A 22 2.78 -5.67 -14.54
CA ALA A 22 3.30 -4.37 -14.93
C ALA A 22 2.84 -3.96 -16.33
N SER A 23 2.61 -4.94 -17.20
CA SER A 23 2.13 -4.65 -18.56
C SER A 23 0.74 -4.03 -18.56
N CYS A 24 -0.05 -4.24 -17.50
CA CYS A 24 -1.39 -3.66 -17.39
C CYS A 24 -1.38 -2.24 -16.86
N ALA A 25 -0.31 -1.84 -16.20
CA ALA A 25 -0.23 -0.51 -15.59
C ALA A 25 1.24 -0.08 -15.52
N PRO A 26 1.82 0.30 -16.65
CA PRO A 26 3.26 0.54 -16.72
C PRO A 26 3.72 1.78 -15.94
N ASP A 27 2.82 2.69 -15.63
CA ASP A 27 3.20 3.96 -15.03
C ASP A 27 3.00 4.05 -13.53
N PHE A 28 2.71 2.93 -12.85
CA PHE A 28 2.57 3.01 -11.40
C PHE A 28 3.14 1.77 -10.73
N VAL A 29 3.45 1.90 -9.47
CA VAL A 29 3.96 0.81 -8.64
C VAL A 29 2.86 0.29 -7.72
N GLY A 30 1.98 1.18 -7.26
CA GLY A 30 0.85 0.79 -6.44
C GLY A 30 -0.20 1.87 -6.39
N THR A 31 -1.39 1.50 -5.96
CA THR A 31 -2.50 2.43 -5.78
C THR A 31 -3.45 1.87 -4.72
N ASN A 32 -4.42 2.65 -4.31
CA ASN A 32 -5.42 2.22 -3.35
C ASN A 32 -6.81 2.65 -3.79
N ASN A 33 -7.82 1.94 -3.30
CA ASN A 33 -9.21 2.29 -3.52
C ASN A 33 -9.93 2.11 -2.19
N ARG A 34 -10.31 3.22 -1.56
CA ARG A 34 -10.95 3.17 -0.25
C ARG A 34 -12.37 2.60 -0.32
N ASP A 35 -13.09 2.88 -1.40
CA ASP A 35 -14.45 2.36 -1.54
C ASP A 35 -14.47 0.84 -1.67
N ALA A 36 -13.54 0.30 -2.44
CA ALA A 36 -13.43 -1.15 -2.61
C ALA A 36 -12.58 -1.78 -1.52
N GLN A 37 -11.90 -0.98 -0.71
CA GLN A 37 -10.98 -1.41 0.35
C GLN A 37 -9.92 -2.35 -0.22
N THR A 38 -9.17 -1.83 -1.20
CA THR A 38 -8.11 -2.58 -1.85
C THR A 38 -6.84 -1.74 -1.95
N ILE A 39 -5.71 -2.42 -1.91
CA ILE A 39 -4.41 -1.87 -2.27
C ILE A 39 -3.90 -2.74 -3.40
N THR A 40 -3.54 -2.12 -4.52
CA THR A 40 -3.06 -2.85 -5.68
C THR A 40 -1.59 -2.55 -5.88
N VAL A 41 -0.78 -3.57 -6.04
CA VAL A 41 0.66 -3.42 -6.29
C VAL A 41 1.02 -4.17 -7.57
N ILE A 42 2.13 -3.79 -8.17
CA ILE A 42 2.66 -4.48 -9.35
C ILE A 42 3.24 -5.82 -8.90
N SER A 43 2.92 -6.87 -9.63
CA SER A 43 3.49 -8.18 -9.33
C SER A 43 4.96 -8.22 -9.73
N GLY A 44 5.72 -9.07 -9.05
CA GLY A 44 7.13 -9.25 -9.37
C GLY A 44 8.06 -8.25 -8.72
N LEU A 45 7.56 -7.35 -7.89
CA LEU A 45 8.45 -6.43 -7.17
C LEU A 45 9.30 -7.20 -6.16
N PRO A 46 10.56 -6.79 -5.96
CA PRO A 46 11.33 -7.29 -4.83
C PRO A 46 10.57 -7.04 -3.53
N GLN A 47 10.80 -7.89 -2.52
CA GLN A 47 10.01 -7.83 -1.29
C GLN A 47 10.08 -6.46 -0.61
N ASP A 48 11.26 -5.84 -0.57
CA ASP A 48 11.38 -4.53 0.08
C ASP A 48 10.66 -3.43 -0.70
N ALA A 49 10.68 -3.49 -2.03
CA ALA A 49 9.92 -2.53 -2.84
C ALA A 49 8.41 -2.72 -2.64
N ARG A 50 7.97 -3.98 -2.52
CA ARG A 50 6.57 -4.30 -2.26
C ARG A 50 6.15 -3.78 -0.89
N ASP A 51 6.97 -4.02 0.13
CA ASP A 51 6.67 -3.56 1.48
C ASP A 51 6.61 -2.04 1.56
N ASP A 52 7.53 -1.36 0.90
CA ASP A 52 7.56 0.10 0.86
C ASP A 52 6.31 0.64 0.14
N THR A 53 5.93 0.00 -0.95
CA THR A 53 4.74 0.41 -1.70
C THR A 53 3.48 0.25 -0.86
N ILE A 54 3.34 -0.87 -0.15
CA ILE A 54 2.17 -1.09 0.71
C ILE A 54 2.13 -0.05 1.83
N LEU A 55 3.28 0.26 2.42
CA LEU A 55 3.35 1.30 3.46
C LEU A 55 2.94 2.66 2.90
N HIS A 56 3.42 2.99 1.71
CA HIS A 56 3.10 4.26 1.04
C HIS A 56 1.58 4.38 0.83
N GLU A 57 0.95 3.33 0.29
CA GLU A 57 -0.49 3.36 0.07
C GLU A 57 -1.27 3.38 1.39
N THR A 58 -0.76 2.70 2.41
CA THR A 58 -1.37 2.72 3.74
C THR A 58 -1.38 4.14 4.30
N ILE A 59 -0.29 4.89 4.13
CA ILE A 59 -0.22 6.27 4.61
C ILE A 59 -1.21 7.15 3.86
N HIS A 60 -1.37 6.94 2.54
CA HIS A 60 -2.39 7.67 1.78
C HIS A 60 -3.78 7.41 2.34
N ILE A 61 -4.09 6.16 2.64
CA ILE A 61 -5.39 5.80 3.19
C ILE A 61 -5.61 6.48 4.54
N ILE A 62 -4.62 6.43 5.42
CA ILE A 62 -4.72 7.07 6.74
C ILE A 62 -4.90 8.57 6.57
N SER A 63 -4.13 9.19 5.70
CA SER A 63 -4.23 10.63 5.45
C SER A 63 -5.65 11.00 5.00
N ASN A 64 -6.21 10.22 4.07
CA ASN A 64 -7.54 10.49 3.56
C ASN A 64 -8.61 10.25 4.61
N GLU A 65 -8.50 9.15 5.37
CA GLU A 65 -9.52 8.84 6.39
C GLU A 65 -9.52 9.84 7.53
N LEU A 66 -8.36 10.35 7.90
CA LEU A 66 -8.23 11.28 9.01
C LEU A 66 -8.18 12.73 8.55
N CYS A 67 -8.38 12.99 7.25
CA CYS A 67 -8.41 14.33 6.69
C CYS A 67 -7.12 15.12 6.96
N LEU A 68 -5.98 14.44 6.89
CA LEU A 68 -4.69 15.08 7.13
C LEU A 68 -4.21 15.89 5.95
N LYS A 69 -4.68 15.56 4.74
CA LYS A 69 -4.34 16.29 3.52
C LYS A 69 -2.83 16.29 3.23
N LEU A 70 -2.19 15.16 3.46
CA LEU A 70 -0.77 15.03 3.14
C LEU A 70 -0.58 15.07 1.63
N THR A 71 0.49 15.73 1.18
CA THR A 71 0.85 15.74 -0.23
C THR A 71 1.53 14.43 -0.58
N GLU A 72 1.64 14.16 -1.88
CA GLU A 72 2.37 12.98 -2.35
C GLU A 72 3.82 12.99 -1.85
N GLU A 73 4.45 14.16 -1.84
CA GLU A 73 5.81 14.27 -1.34
C GLU A 73 5.90 13.95 0.14
N GLN A 74 4.93 14.43 0.93
CA GLN A 74 4.90 14.13 2.37
C GLN A 74 4.67 12.66 2.62
N VAL A 75 3.77 12.03 1.86
CA VAL A 75 3.52 10.60 2.00
C VAL A 75 4.78 9.81 1.64
N GLY A 76 5.44 10.19 0.56
CA GLY A 76 6.68 9.52 0.15
C GLY A 76 7.78 9.64 1.21
N ALA A 77 7.93 10.84 1.78
CA ALA A 77 8.94 11.07 2.82
C ALA A 77 8.63 10.26 4.08
N LEU A 78 7.36 10.23 4.49
CA LEU A 78 6.96 9.45 5.65
C LEU A 78 7.16 7.96 5.42
N ALA A 79 6.78 7.47 4.26
CA ALA A 79 6.96 6.06 3.93
C ALA A 79 8.44 5.69 3.98
N CYS A 80 9.29 6.51 3.36
CA CYS A 80 10.73 6.27 3.37
C CYS A 80 11.28 6.28 4.80
N GLY A 81 10.93 7.30 5.58
CA GLY A 81 11.42 7.41 6.94
C GLY A 81 10.98 6.25 7.83
N LEU A 82 9.70 5.90 7.74
CA LEU A 82 9.18 4.78 8.54
C LEU A 82 9.76 3.46 8.09
N TYR A 83 9.87 3.25 6.78
CA TYR A 83 10.40 2.00 6.26
C TYR A 83 11.85 1.80 6.69
N THR A 84 12.68 2.84 6.58
CA THR A 84 14.09 2.74 6.96
C THR A 84 14.29 2.64 8.46
N THR A 85 13.29 3.03 9.25
CA THR A 85 13.30 2.87 10.70
C THR A 85 12.89 1.45 11.11
N GLY A 86 12.40 0.65 10.17
CA GLY A 86 12.00 -0.73 10.45
C GLY A 86 10.51 -0.96 10.49
N CYS A 87 9.70 0.06 10.18
CA CYS A 87 8.25 -0.11 10.19
C CYS A 87 7.80 -0.89 8.96
N ARG A 88 6.95 -1.86 9.19
CA ARG A 88 6.36 -2.69 8.14
C ARG A 88 4.88 -2.83 8.40
N VAL A 89 4.08 -2.81 7.34
CA VAL A 89 2.66 -3.08 7.47
C VAL A 89 2.49 -4.59 7.61
N ALA A 90 1.77 -5.00 8.63
CA ALA A 90 1.53 -6.42 8.85
C ALA A 90 0.53 -6.93 7.81
N ILE A 91 0.93 -7.96 7.07
CA ILE A 91 0.06 -8.61 6.09
C ILE A 91 -0.54 -9.83 6.76
N LYS A 92 -1.84 -9.93 6.71
CA LYS A 92 -2.55 -11.03 7.37
C LYS A 92 -3.11 -12.03 6.40
#